data_5bbdfa606e6649b968afc52c2cde3c26
#
_entry.id   5bbdfa606e6649b968afc52c2cde3c26
#
_cell.length_a   1.000
_cell.length_b   1.000
_cell.length_c   1.000
_cell.angle_alpha   90.00
_cell.angle_beta   90.00
_cell.angle_gamma   90.00
#
_symmetry.space_group_name_H-M   'P 1'
#
loop_
_entity.id
_entity.type
_entity.pdbx_description
1 polymer ?
#
loop_
_entity_poly.entity_id
_entity_poly.type
_entity_poly.pdbx_seq_one_letter_code
_entity_poly.pdbx_strand_id
1 'polypeptide(L)'
;MRKLSRKLRNSQDDDFSLPTWDDPARNDSRPMDTQEQEELVRELEKSQAQQSRLWRVLFASLLFCFSAFLLYSICQQVLSPWELRYHAYFMEEVPSWMVISADWLAVLACSSAIIGLLHDSKHHRRWIWYSLFTGIVLAVFWLYYMLSLPRFLWDIIWLPFGPLSGAGLALYIDHLLTESSEEIRKLRGYMEREREPIPA
;
A
#
# COMPACT_ATOMS: atom_id res chain seq x y z
N MET A 1 -26.02 -32.89 0.97
CA MET A 1 -25.14 -31.80 1.43
C MET A 1 -24.06 -32.20 2.45
N ARG A 2 -24.19 -33.27 3.23
CA ARG A 2 -23.19 -33.72 4.22
C ARG A 2 -21.86 -34.31 3.62
N LYS A 3 -21.85 -34.75 2.36
CA LYS A 3 -20.65 -35.32 1.71
C LYS A 3 -19.69 -34.27 1.14
N LEU A 4 -20.18 -33.09 0.79
CA LEU A 4 -19.35 -31.98 0.26
C LEU A 4 -18.56 -31.26 1.38
N SER A 5 -19.15 -31.14 2.58
CA SER A 5 -18.48 -30.51 3.72
C SER A 5 -17.32 -31.36 4.26
N ARG A 6 -17.39 -32.71 4.12
CA ARG A 6 -16.26 -33.59 4.49
C ARG A 6 -15.08 -33.50 3.53
N LYS A 7 -15.35 -33.29 2.23
CA LYS A 7 -14.30 -33.20 1.21
C LYS A 7 -13.54 -31.88 1.30
N LEU A 8 -14.21 -30.78 1.65
CA LEU A 8 -13.58 -29.47 1.89
C LEU A 8 -12.76 -29.43 3.17
N ARG A 9 -13.19 -30.15 4.24
CA ARG A 9 -12.44 -30.20 5.51
C ARG A 9 -11.17 -31.04 5.39
N ASN A 10 -11.18 -32.11 4.58
CA ASN A 10 -9.99 -32.96 4.36
C ASN A 10 -8.95 -32.31 3.42
N SER A 11 -9.36 -31.35 2.58
CA SER A 11 -8.44 -30.64 1.68
C SER A 11 -7.78 -29.44 2.34
N GLN A 12 -8.24 -29.03 3.53
CA GLN A 12 -7.72 -27.87 4.25
C GLN A 12 -6.71 -28.30 5.35
N ASP A 13 -6.70 -29.58 5.73
CA ASP A 13 -5.80 -30.10 6.75
C ASP A 13 -4.44 -30.55 6.18
N ASP A 14 -4.32 -30.73 4.86
CA ASP A 14 -3.09 -31.26 4.24
C ASP A 14 -2.06 -30.20 3.82
N ASP A 15 -2.43 -28.89 3.82
CA ASP A 15 -1.55 -27.85 3.28
C ASP A 15 -0.98 -26.88 4.35
N PHE A 16 -1.27 -27.07 5.64
CA PHE A 16 -0.73 -26.23 6.70
C PHE A 16 -0.26 -27.01 7.92
N SER A 17 0.50 -28.07 7.70
CA SER A 17 1.32 -28.65 8.75
C SER A 17 2.62 -27.84 8.84
N LEU A 18 2.66 -26.91 9.78
CA LEU A 18 3.93 -26.38 10.26
C LEU A 18 4.86 -27.57 10.54
N PRO A 19 6.11 -27.57 10.05
CA PRO A 19 7.06 -28.63 10.33
C PRO A 19 7.29 -28.70 11.84
N THR A 20 6.66 -29.68 12.47
CA THR A 20 6.86 -29.99 13.88
C THR A 20 8.23 -30.62 14.01
N TRP A 21 8.99 -30.27 15.04
CA TRP A 21 10.35 -30.78 15.31
C TRP A 21 10.43 -32.30 15.45
N ASP A 22 9.31 -33.01 15.52
CA ASP A 22 9.18 -34.46 15.77
C ASP A 22 8.86 -35.28 14.50
N ASP A 23 9.08 -34.74 13.27
CA ASP A 23 8.89 -35.53 12.06
C ASP A 23 10.06 -36.52 11.86
N PRO A 24 9.87 -37.84 12.08
CA PRO A 24 10.94 -38.85 11.99
C PRO A 24 11.52 -39.02 10.57
N ALA A 25 10.85 -38.46 9.54
CA ALA A 25 11.34 -38.46 8.17
C ALA A 25 12.43 -37.42 7.93
N ARG A 26 12.67 -36.47 8.87
CA ARG A 26 13.66 -35.40 8.75
C ARG A 26 14.89 -35.63 9.64
N ASN A 27 15.25 -36.89 9.86
CA ASN A 27 16.50 -37.25 10.54
C ASN A 27 17.73 -37.11 9.61
N ASP A 28 17.61 -36.24 8.63
CA ASP A 28 18.74 -35.78 7.84
C ASP A 28 19.28 -34.50 8.49
N SER A 29 19.92 -34.66 9.65
CA SER A 29 20.77 -33.64 10.30
C SER A 29 22.05 -33.38 9.51
N ARG A 30 21.95 -33.49 8.19
CA ARG A 30 22.99 -33.07 7.27
C ARG A 30 22.99 -31.55 7.23
N PRO A 31 24.07 -30.88 7.59
CA PRO A 31 24.13 -29.43 7.40
C PRO A 31 23.85 -29.15 5.94
N MET A 32 22.87 -28.25 5.70
CA MET A 32 22.42 -27.85 4.37
C MET A 32 23.67 -27.41 3.57
N ASP A 33 23.84 -27.98 2.38
CA ASP A 33 24.98 -27.67 1.53
C ASP A 33 24.93 -26.18 1.15
N THR A 34 26.08 -25.54 1.04
CA THR A 34 26.24 -24.11 0.68
C THR A 34 25.49 -23.76 -0.60
N GLN A 35 25.40 -24.70 -1.55
CA GLN A 35 24.65 -24.51 -2.80
C GLN A 35 23.12 -24.52 -2.55
N GLU A 36 22.63 -25.41 -1.72
CA GLU A 36 21.20 -25.47 -1.35
C GLU A 36 20.76 -24.20 -0.60
N GLN A 37 21.63 -23.67 0.26
CA GLN A 37 21.37 -22.41 0.97
C GLN A 37 21.28 -21.22 0.00
N GLU A 38 22.16 -21.15 -1.01
CA GLU A 38 22.11 -20.10 -2.04
C GLU A 38 20.85 -20.18 -2.88
N GLU A 39 20.45 -21.36 -3.31
CA GLU A 39 19.21 -21.56 -4.06
C GLU A 39 17.99 -21.12 -3.27
N LEU A 40 17.93 -21.50 -1.99
CA LEU A 40 16.84 -21.11 -1.10
C LEU A 40 16.75 -19.58 -0.94
N VAL A 41 17.86 -18.90 -0.70
CA VAL A 41 17.88 -17.44 -0.56
C VAL A 41 17.50 -16.77 -1.87
N ARG A 42 17.97 -17.29 -2.99
CA ARG A 42 17.60 -16.77 -4.32
C ARG A 42 16.10 -16.94 -4.62
N GLU A 43 15.51 -18.07 -4.21
CA GLU A 43 14.06 -18.27 -4.34
C GLU A 43 13.28 -17.31 -3.44
N LEU A 44 13.74 -17.11 -2.19
CA LEU A 44 13.16 -16.13 -1.28
C LEU A 44 13.23 -14.70 -1.84
N GLU A 45 14.39 -14.28 -2.34
CA GLU A 45 14.55 -12.98 -3.00
C GLU A 45 13.58 -12.79 -4.17
N LYS A 46 13.44 -13.82 -5.02
CA LYS A 46 12.54 -13.79 -6.18
C LYS A 46 11.07 -13.73 -5.76
N SER A 47 10.68 -14.56 -4.79
CA SER A 47 9.32 -14.58 -4.25
C SER A 47 8.97 -13.25 -3.61
N GLN A 48 9.87 -12.69 -2.80
CA GLN A 48 9.71 -11.40 -2.16
C GLN A 48 9.60 -10.25 -3.19
N ALA A 49 10.45 -10.24 -4.20
CA ALA A 49 10.40 -9.24 -5.26
C ALA A 49 9.07 -9.31 -6.05
N GLN A 50 8.57 -10.49 -6.31
CA GLN A 50 7.29 -10.68 -6.98
C GLN A 50 6.12 -10.22 -6.10
N GLN A 51 6.11 -10.62 -4.84
CA GLN A 51 5.08 -10.22 -3.88
C GLN A 51 5.07 -8.70 -3.67
N SER A 52 6.24 -8.08 -3.50
CA SER A 52 6.35 -6.62 -3.34
C SER A 52 5.81 -5.86 -4.54
N ARG A 53 6.10 -6.34 -5.76
CA ARG A 53 5.56 -5.76 -6.99
C ARG A 53 4.04 -5.88 -7.06
N LEU A 54 3.47 -7.02 -6.69
CA LEU A 54 2.02 -7.21 -6.67
C LEU A 54 1.34 -6.24 -5.70
N TRP A 55 1.88 -6.07 -4.49
CA TRP A 55 1.33 -5.12 -3.52
C TRP A 55 1.40 -3.67 -4.03
N ARG A 56 2.54 -3.25 -4.59
CA ARG A 56 2.69 -1.90 -5.17
C ARG A 56 1.66 -1.66 -6.29
N VAL A 57 1.46 -2.61 -7.19
CA VAL A 57 0.48 -2.50 -8.28
C VAL A 57 -0.94 -2.47 -7.75
N LEU A 58 -1.28 -3.31 -6.77
CA LEU A 58 -2.61 -3.35 -6.17
C LEU A 58 -2.99 -1.99 -5.57
N PHE A 59 -2.12 -1.41 -4.74
CA PHE A 59 -2.38 -0.13 -4.11
C PHE A 59 -2.34 1.05 -5.10
N ALA A 60 -1.46 1.01 -6.09
CA ALA A 60 -1.46 1.98 -7.18
C ALA A 60 -2.77 1.95 -7.98
N SER A 61 -3.35 0.76 -8.21
CA SER A 61 -4.63 0.61 -8.89
C SER A 61 -5.80 1.18 -8.06
N LEU A 62 -5.80 0.97 -6.74
CA LEU A 62 -6.80 1.56 -5.85
C LEU A 62 -6.73 3.10 -5.86
N LEU A 63 -5.52 3.65 -5.78
CA LEU A 63 -5.31 5.11 -5.87
C LEU A 63 -5.71 5.65 -7.24
N PHE A 64 -5.46 4.90 -8.31
CA PHE A 64 -5.89 5.28 -9.66
C PHE A 64 -7.41 5.33 -9.78
N CYS A 65 -8.13 4.33 -9.24
CA CYS A 65 -9.60 4.34 -9.20
C CYS A 65 -10.13 5.54 -8.41
N PHE A 66 -9.50 5.86 -7.27
CA PHE A 66 -9.89 7.02 -6.49
C PHE A 66 -9.60 8.33 -7.23
N SER A 67 -8.47 8.44 -7.93
CA SER A 67 -8.13 9.59 -8.77
C SER A 67 -9.12 9.77 -9.93
N ALA A 68 -9.54 8.68 -10.58
CA ALA A 68 -10.58 8.71 -11.62
C ALA A 68 -11.93 9.20 -11.08
N PHE A 69 -12.30 8.78 -9.85
CA PHE A 69 -13.48 9.28 -9.17
C PHE A 69 -13.38 10.80 -8.91
N LEU A 70 -12.23 11.31 -8.47
CA LEU A 70 -12.01 12.75 -8.26
C LEU A 70 -12.10 13.54 -9.58
N LEU A 71 -11.55 13.01 -10.68
CA LEU A 71 -11.68 13.63 -11.99
C LEU A 71 -13.14 13.70 -12.44
N TYR A 72 -13.90 12.65 -12.21
CA TYR A 72 -15.35 12.67 -12.44
C TYR A 72 -16.04 13.75 -11.59
N SER A 73 -15.65 13.87 -10.31
CA SER A 73 -16.15 14.91 -9.40
C SER A 73 -15.88 16.32 -9.95
N ILE A 74 -14.66 16.58 -10.43
CA ILE A 74 -14.28 17.87 -11.03
C ILE A 74 -15.14 18.15 -12.27
N CYS A 75 -15.29 17.18 -13.18
CA CYS A 75 -16.12 17.34 -14.37
C CYS A 75 -17.57 17.70 -14.02
N GLN A 76 -18.13 16.99 -13.03
CA GLN A 76 -19.50 17.25 -12.58
C GLN A 76 -19.61 18.65 -11.96
N GLN A 77 -18.67 19.05 -11.12
CA GLN A 77 -18.68 20.37 -10.48
C GLN A 77 -18.54 21.52 -11.50
N VAL A 78 -17.83 21.30 -12.63
CA VAL A 78 -17.69 22.27 -13.71
C VAL A 78 -18.97 22.36 -14.55
N LEU A 79 -19.58 21.20 -14.88
CA LEU A 79 -20.79 21.14 -15.74
C LEU A 79 -22.06 21.55 -15.00
N SER A 80 -22.22 21.05 -13.79
CA SER A 80 -23.40 21.24 -12.94
C SER A 80 -22.95 21.56 -11.51
N PRO A 81 -22.62 22.82 -11.19
CA PRO A 81 -22.17 23.19 -9.86
C PRO A 81 -23.18 22.78 -8.80
N TRP A 82 -22.68 22.12 -7.71
CA TRP A 82 -23.46 21.72 -6.54
C TRP A 82 -24.48 20.59 -6.74
N GLU A 83 -24.46 19.91 -7.88
CA GLU A 83 -25.31 18.71 -8.09
C GLU A 83 -24.84 17.53 -7.25
N LEU A 84 -23.53 17.42 -7.03
CA LEU A 84 -22.98 16.38 -6.18
C LEU A 84 -23.28 16.67 -4.70
N ARG A 85 -23.98 15.74 -4.07
CA ARG A 85 -24.47 15.87 -2.69
C ARG A 85 -23.39 16.23 -1.69
N TYR A 86 -22.21 15.66 -1.80
CA TYR A 86 -21.11 15.92 -0.88
C TYR A 86 -20.47 17.31 -1.03
N HIS A 87 -20.54 17.94 -2.20
CA HIS A 87 -20.12 19.32 -2.41
C HIS A 87 -21.25 20.32 -2.08
N ALA A 88 -22.50 19.92 -2.25
CA ALA A 88 -23.65 20.78 -1.99
C ALA A 88 -23.71 21.28 -0.53
N TYR A 89 -23.15 20.54 0.41
CA TYR A 89 -23.08 20.95 1.82
C TYR A 89 -22.21 22.18 2.05
N PHE A 90 -21.27 22.48 1.15
CA PHE A 90 -20.34 23.61 1.24
C PHE A 90 -20.73 24.78 0.37
N MET A 91 -21.91 24.74 -0.28
CA MET A 91 -22.34 25.75 -1.24
C MET A 91 -22.36 27.18 -0.66
N GLU A 92 -22.71 27.35 0.62
CA GLU A 92 -22.79 28.63 1.29
C GLU A 92 -21.43 29.14 1.78
N GLU A 93 -20.52 28.22 2.13
CA GLU A 93 -19.25 28.54 2.76
C GLU A 93 -18.07 28.63 1.79
N VAL A 94 -18.13 27.86 0.67
CA VAL A 94 -17.01 27.70 -0.25
C VAL A 94 -17.42 28.01 -1.69
N PRO A 95 -16.70 28.89 -2.38
CA PRO A 95 -16.95 29.13 -3.80
C PRO A 95 -16.54 27.90 -4.64
N SER A 96 -17.29 27.62 -5.73
CA SER A 96 -17.10 26.43 -6.58
C SER A 96 -15.67 26.26 -7.11
N TRP A 97 -14.99 27.36 -7.48
CA TRP A 97 -13.60 27.30 -7.95
C TRP A 97 -12.62 26.76 -6.89
N MET A 98 -12.93 26.96 -5.62
CA MET A 98 -12.09 26.52 -4.50
C MET A 98 -12.24 25.01 -4.28
N VAL A 99 -13.46 24.47 -4.45
CA VAL A 99 -13.74 23.02 -4.45
C VAL A 99 -12.99 22.36 -5.62
N ILE A 100 -13.09 22.91 -6.81
CA ILE A 100 -12.39 22.41 -8.00
C ILE A 100 -10.88 22.40 -7.79
N SER A 101 -10.32 23.47 -7.21
CA SER A 101 -8.88 23.53 -6.93
C SER A 101 -8.43 22.52 -5.88
N ALA A 102 -9.25 22.28 -4.85
CA ALA A 102 -9.00 21.25 -3.83
C ALA A 102 -9.03 19.84 -4.44
N ASP A 103 -9.99 19.54 -5.29
CA ASP A 103 -10.07 18.25 -5.99
C ASP A 103 -8.86 18.04 -6.93
N TRP A 104 -8.40 19.09 -7.63
CA TRP A 104 -7.16 19.02 -8.42
C TRP A 104 -5.93 18.72 -7.57
N LEU A 105 -5.81 19.35 -6.40
CA LEU A 105 -4.75 19.04 -5.44
C LEU A 105 -4.82 17.59 -4.95
N ALA A 106 -6.03 17.06 -4.75
CA ALA A 106 -6.22 15.65 -4.38
C ALA A 106 -5.79 14.70 -5.51
N VAL A 107 -6.10 15.02 -6.77
CA VAL A 107 -5.62 14.26 -7.94
C VAL A 107 -4.10 14.30 -8.04
N LEU A 108 -3.47 15.44 -7.81
CA LEU A 108 -2.00 15.58 -7.80
C LEU A 108 -1.38 14.77 -6.65
N ALA A 109 -1.98 14.78 -5.45
CA ALA A 109 -1.52 13.96 -4.32
C ALA A 109 -1.59 12.46 -4.65
N CYS A 110 -2.71 11.99 -5.22
CA CYS A 110 -2.85 10.59 -5.63
C CYS A 110 -1.87 10.23 -6.75
N SER A 111 -1.71 11.08 -7.75
CA SER A 111 -0.78 10.85 -8.86
C SER A 111 0.67 10.76 -8.39
N SER A 112 1.09 11.61 -7.47
CA SER A 112 2.44 11.57 -6.89
C SER A 112 2.66 10.31 -6.04
N ALA A 113 1.64 9.82 -5.31
CA ALA A 113 1.69 8.54 -4.59
C ALA A 113 1.82 7.36 -5.56
N ILE A 114 1.04 7.33 -6.65
CA ILE A 114 1.12 6.30 -7.70
C ILE A 114 2.51 6.26 -8.32
N ILE A 115 3.06 7.42 -8.70
CA ILE A 115 4.43 7.52 -9.24
C ILE A 115 5.44 7.00 -8.22
N GLY A 116 5.31 7.38 -6.94
CA GLY A 116 6.17 6.91 -5.87
C GLY A 116 6.12 5.40 -5.67
N LEU A 117 4.96 4.75 -5.83
CA LEU A 117 4.81 3.30 -5.68
C LEU A 117 5.33 2.51 -6.90
N LEU A 118 5.08 3.02 -8.13
CA LEU A 118 5.40 2.29 -9.35
C LEU A 118 6.81 2.56 -9.88
N HIS A 119 7.36 3.73 -9.59
CA HIS A 119 8.66 4.13 -10.12
C HIS A 119 9.78 3.77 -9.16
N ASP A 120 10.58 2.75 -9.54
CA ASP A 120 11.73 2.27 -8.78
C ASP A 120 12.99 3.15 -9.02
N SER A 121 12.91 4.40 -8.63
CA SER A 121 14.04 5.34 -8.72
C SER A 121 14.55 5.73 -7.33
N LYS A 122 15.82 6.19 -7.27
CA LYS A 122 16.41 6.72 -6.02
C LYS A 122 15.59 7.85 -5.39
N HIS A 123 14.66 8.43 -6.13
CA HIS A 123 13.83 9.57 -5.71
C HIS A 123 12.36 9.20 -5.45
N HIS A 124 11.98 7.89 -5.54
CA HIS A 124 10.60 7.46 -5.34
C HIS A 124 10.03 7.91 -3.98
N ARG A 125 10.83 7.86 -2.93
CA ARG A 125 10.44 8.29 -1.58
C ARG A 125 10.09 9.77 -1.49
N ARG A 126 10.69 10.64 -2.31
CA ARG A 126 10.35 12.08 -2.37
C ARG A 126 8.93 12.29 -2.91
N TRP A 127 8.51 11.51 -3.90
CA TRP A 127 7.16 11.58 -4.46
C TRP A 127 6.10 11.18 -3.43
N ILE A 128 6.37 10.18 -2.61
CA ILE A 128 5.48 9.77 -1.50
C ILE A 128 5.39 10.88 -0.46
N TRP A 129 6.52 11.55 -0.12
CA TRP A 129 6.51 12.69 0.79
C TRP A 129 5.73 13.88 0.25
N TYR A 130 5.83 14.19 -1.05
CA TYR A 130 5.02 15.25 -1.67
C TYR A 130 3.54 14.92 -1.60
N SER A 131 3.16 13.67 -1.87
CA SER A 131 1.78 13.21 -1.72
C SER A 131 1.28 13.39 -0.28
N LEU A 132 2.06 12.97 0.70
CA LEU A 132 1.71 13.08 2.11
C LEU A 132 1.53 14.54 2.55
N PHE A 133 2.47 15.41 2.18
CA PHE A 133 2.40 16.84 2.52
C PHE A 133 1.16 17.50 1.88
N THR A 134 0.93 17.24 0.59
CA THR A 134 -0.26 17.76 -0.11
C THR A 134 -1.55 17.21 0.52
N GLY A 135 -1.57 15.92 0.91
CA GLY A 135 -2.69 15.31 1.61
C GLY A 135 -2.98 15.94 2.97
N ILE A 136 -1.95 16.30 3.74
CA ILE A 136 -2.10 17.00 5.04
C ILE A 136 -2.71 18.38 4.81
N VAL A 137 -2.18 19.16 3.86
CA VAL A 137 -2.71 20.51 3.55
C VAL A 137 -4.18 20.41 3.15
N LEU A 138 -4.53 19.45 2.31
CA LEU A 138 -5.89 19.23 1.87
C LEU A 138 -6.81 18.79 3.02
N ALA A 139 -6.34 17.92 3.91
CA ALA A 139 -7.08 17.49 5.08
C ALA A 139 -7.37 18.67 6.02
N VAL A 140 -6.38 19.53 6.26
CA VAL A 140 -6.57 20.75 7.08
C VAL A 140 -7.60 21.69 6.43
N PHE A 141 -7.51 21.88 5.11
CA PHE A 141 -8.46 22.69 4.35
C PHE A 141 -9.91 22.18 4.53
N TRP A 142 -10.17 20.92 4.24
CA TRP A 142 -11.51 20.34 4.36
C TRP A 142 -12.01 20.28 5.80
N LEU A 143 -11.13 19.94 6.76
CA LEU A 143 -11.51 19.94 8.19
C LEU A 143 -11.91 21.33 8.68
N TYR A 144 -11.19 22.38 8.24
CA TYR A 144 -11.54 23.74 8.59
C TYR A 144 -12.98 24.09 8.17
N TYR A 145 -13.35 23.80 6.91
CA TYR A 145 -14.72 24.05 6.43
C TYR A 145 -15.75 23.12 7.05
N MET A 146 -15.41 21.87 7.31
CA MET A 146 -16.32 20.94 8.00
C MET A 146 -16.64 21.37 9.43
N LEU A 147 -15.67 21.94 10.12
CA LEU A 147 -15.87 22.45 11.48
C LEU A 147 -16.65 23.78 11.51
N SER A 148 -16.65 24.53 10.41
CA SER A 148 -17.47 25.75 10.25
C SER A 148 -18.94 25.45 10.05
N LEU A 149 -19.29 24.24 9.61
CA LEU A 149 -20.69 23.84 9.42
C LEU A 149 -21.42 23.66 10.76
N PRO A 150 -22.71 24.05 10.85
CA PRO A 150 -23.50 23.99 12.08
C PRO A 150 -23.74 22.55 12.58
N ARG A 151 -23.54 21.56 11.72
CA ARG A 151 -23.62 20.13 12.07
C ARG A 151 -22.45 19.39 11.45
N PHE A 152 -21.73 18.60 12.27
CA PHE A 152 -20.70 17.71 11.77
C PHE A 152 -21.31 16.56 10.97
N LEU A 153 -20.93 16.45 9.70
CA LEU A 153 -21.46 15.46 8.77
C LEU A 153 -20.47 14.31 8.61
N TRP A 154 -20.80 13.16 9.19
CA TRP A 154 -19.98 11.95 9.07
C TRP A 154 -19.90 11.42 7.63
N ASP A 155 -20.94 11.66 6.83
CA ASP A 155 -21.06 11.15 5.45
C ASP A 155 -20.00 11.69 4.50
N ILE A 156 -19.39 12.83 4.83
CA ILE A 156 -18.37 13.49 4.00
C ILE A 156 -16.97 13.46 4.60
N ILE A 157 -16.77 12.70 5.68
CA ILE A 157 -15.46 12.60 6.37
C ILE A 157 -14.37 12.01 5.46
N TRP A 158 -14.74 11.26 4.44
CA TRP A 158 -13.82 10.71 3.47
C TRP A 158 -13.12 11.80 2.62
N LEU A 159 -13.72 12.98 2.50
CA LEU A 159 -13.18 14.10 1.72
C LEU A 159 -11.81 14.56 2.24
N PRO A 160 -11.64 14.89 3.54
CA PRO A 160 -10.32 15.23 4.10
C PRO A 160 -9.40 14.03 4.24
N PHE A 161 -9.93 12.86 4.56
CA PHE A 161 -9.10 11.68 4.87
C PHE A 161 -8.80 10.78 3.67
N GLY A 162 -9.56 10.85 2.57
CA GLY A 162 -9.33 10.03 1.38
C GLY A 162 -7.92 10.17 0.81
N PRO A 163 -7.49 11.35 0.36
CA PRO A 163 -6.14 11.57 -0.17
C PRO A 163 -5.04 11.34 0.89
N LEU A 164 -5.28 11.75 2.14
CA LEU A 164 -4.34 11.57 3.25
C LEU A 164 -4.11 10.10 3.58
N SER A 165 -5.19 9.31 3.67
CA SER A 165 -5.08 7.86 3.94
C SER A 165 -4.38 7.14 2.80
N GLY A 166 -4.65 7.52 1.55
CA GLY A 166 -3.95 6.99 0.37
C GLY A 166 -2.44 7.25 0.41
N ALA A 167 -2.04 8.47 0.75
CA ALA A 167 -0.64 8.84 0.91
C ALA A 167 0.03 8.12 2.10
N GLY A 168 -0.67 8.01 3.23
CA GLY A 168 -0.21 7.30 4.42
C GLY A 168 -0.02 5.80 4.15
N LEU A 169 -0.96 5.16 3.46
CA LEU A 169 -0.84 3.78 3.03
C LEU A 169 0.34 3.57 2.07
N ALA A 170 0.55 4.48 1.11
CA ALA A 170 1.69 4.41 0.21
C ALA A 170 3.02 4.47 0.97
N LEU A 171 3.14 5.35 1.96
CA LEU A 171 4.31 5.45 2.82
C LEU A 171 4.52 4.18 3.66
N TYR A 172 3.45 3.65 4.26
CA TYR A 172 3.49 2.43 5.06
C TYR A 172 3.94 1.22 4.25
N ILE A 173 3.41 1.06 3.05
CA ILE A 173 3.78 -0.03 2.14
C ILE A 173 5.25 0.09 1.73
N ASP A 174 5.70 1.30 1.38
CA ASP A 174 7.10 1.54 1.03
C ASP A 174 8.03 1.18 2.19
N HIS A 175 7.68 1.55 3.42
CA HIS A 175 8.43 1.19 4.62
C HIS A 175 8.49 -0.33 4.81
N LEU A 176 7.35 -1.00 4.77
CA LEU A 176 7.21 -2.44 5.01
C LEU A 176 7.97 -3.27 3.97
N LEU A 177 7.89 -2.87 2.70
CA LEU A 177 8.61 -3.53 1.62
C LEU A 177 10.14 -3.30 1.70
N THR A 178 10.55 -2.13 2.15
CA THR A 178 11.97 -1.81 2.35
C THR A 178 12.54 -2.62 3.51
N GLU A 179 11.83 -2.70 4.64
CA GLU A 179 12.23 -3.49 5.82
C GLU A 179 12.39 -4.97 5.47
N SER A 180 11.39 -5.54 4.78
CA SER A 180 11.42 -6.94 4.34
C SER A 180 12.60 -7.24 3.39
N SER A 181 12.91 -6.31 2.48
CA SER A 181 14.06 -6.46 1.57
C SER A 181 15.41 -6.36 2.29
N GLU A 182 15.49 -5.54 3.34
CA GLU A 182 16.70 -5.42 4.17
C GLU A 182 16.97 -6.69 5.00
N GLU A 183 15.93 -7.36 5.48
CA GLU A 183 16.06 -8.62 6.22
C GLU A 183 16.69 -9.72 5.35
N ILE A 184 16.21 -9.87 4.11
CA ILE A 184 16.77 -10.84 3.16
C ILE A 184 18.22 -10.47 2.82
N ARG A 185 18.53 -9.19 2.65
CA ARG A 185 19.89 -8.73 2.38
C ARG A 185 20.84 -9.03 3.55
N LYS A 186 20.36 -8.92 4.79
CA LYS A 186 21.13 -9.31 5.99
C LYS A 186 21.42 -10.81 6.00
N LEU A 187 20.42 -11.65 5.69
CA LEU A 187 20.61 -13.10 5.59
C LEU A 187 21.71 -13.45 4.58
N ARG A 188 21.67 -12.83 3.41
CA ARG A 188 22.71 -13.01 2.39
C ARG A 188 24.10 -12.58 2.90
N GLY A 189 24.18 -11.44 3.59
CA GLY A 189 25.45 -10.95 4.16
C GLY A 189 26.03 -11.87 5.24
N TYR A 190 25.19 -12.59 6.00
CA TYR A 190 25.64 -13.60 6.95
C TYR A 190 26.25 -14.82 6.23
N MET A 191 25.63 -15.30 5.17
CA MET A 191 26.14 -16.42 4.37
C MET A 191 27.45 -16.10 3.66
N GLU A 192 27.58 -14.88 3.12
CA GLU A 192 28.82 -14.43 2.49
C GLU A 192 29.97 -14.36 3.51
N ARG A 193 29.70 -13.93 4.75
CA ARG A 193 30.69 -13.84 5.83
C ARG A 193 31.14 -15.21 6.33
N GLU A 194 30.23 -16.19 6.36
CA GLU A 194 30.55 -17.55 6.77
C GLU A 194 31.42 -18.28 5.74
N ARG A 195 31.38 -17.82 4.49
CA ARG A 195 32.18 -18.32 3.37
C ARG A 195 33.61 -17.76 3.34
N GLU A 196 33.88 -16.60 3.96
CA GLU A 196 35.24 -16.06 4.01
C GLU A 196 36.11 -16.97 4.90
N PRO A 197 37.22 -17.58 4.34
CA PRO A 197 38.09 -18.43 5.15
C PRO A 197 38.72 -17.56 6.23
N ILE A 198 38.72 -18.08 7.46
CA ILE A 198 39.38 -17.47 8.62
C ILE A 198 40.83 -17.22 8.22
N PRO A 199 41.32 -15.96 8.23
CA PRO A 199 42.71 -15.67 7.91
C PRO A 199 43.63 -16.43 8.90
N ALA A 200 44.51 -17.26 8.38
CA ALA A 200 45.43 -18.08 9.13
C ALA A 200 46.50 -17.22 9.82
#